data_9596ffaa37964b54829a746e51d8ed47
#
_entry.id   9596ffaa37964b54829a746e51d8ed47
#
_cell.length_a   1.000
_cell.length_b   1.000
_cell.length_c   1.000
_cell.angle_alpha   90.00
_cell.angle_beta   90.00
_cell.angle_gamma   90.00
#
_symmetry.space_group_name_H-M   'P 1'
#
loop_
_entity.id
_entity.type
_entity.pdbx_description
1 polymer ?
#
loop_
_entity_poly.entity_id
_entity_poly.type
_entity_poly.pdbx_seq_one_letter_code
_entity_poly.pdbx_strand_id
1 'polypeptide(L)'
;MIVLDAYAVLAFLKGETAAPEVRSLLEGPEPTALTVVGLAEVLDHLIRIVGVDEEDASLDLAQLDLLDPVPVDGRAAAAAGRLRARWYHRTRCAVRLADCVAAEAARVLEARLATADPHLLDVCHAEAIETHRLTASDGTVWQPRL
;
A
#
# COMPACT_ATOMS: atom_id res chain seq x y z
N MET A 1 0.66 -13.22 -5.29
CA MET A 1 0.43 -11.79 -5.60
C MET A 1 0.81 -10.92 -4.43
N ILE A 2 1.29 -9.72 -4.72
CA ILE A 2 1.63 -8.72 -3.72
C ILE A 2 0.82 -7.47 -4.02
N VAL A 3 0.02 -7.03 -3.05
CA VAL A 3 -0.64 -5.72 -3.10
C VAL A 3 0.33 -4.70 -2.52
N LEU A 4 0.67 -3.68 -3.30
CA LEU A 4 1.52 -2.58 -2.86
C LEU A 4 0.61 -1.49 -2.25
N ASP A 5 0.98 -0.92 -1.11
CA ASP A 5 0.32 0.30 -0.67
C ASP A 5 0.89 1.51 -1.45
N ALA A 6 0.24 2.66 -1.34
CA ALA A 6 0.70 3.86 -2.05
C ALA A 6 2.11 4.27 -1.62
N TYR A 7 2.47 4.11 -0.34
CA TYR A 7 3.81 4.39 0.17
C TYR A 7 4.87 3.60 -0.59
N ALA A 8 4.65 2.29 -0.80
CA ALA A 8 5.62 1.43 -1.48
C ALA A 8 5.95 1.96 -2.89
N VAL A 9 4.92 2.28 -3.66
CA VAL A 9 5.10 2.79 -5.04
C VAL A 9 5.76 4.16 -5.02
N LEU A 10 5.33 5.05 -4.13
CA LEU A 10 5.92 6.39 -3.99
C LEU A 10 7.38 6.32 -3.54
N ALA A 11 7.72 5.44 -2.60
CA ALA A 11 9.10 5.24 -2.16
C ALA A 11 10.00 4.80 -3.30
N PHE A 12 9.51 3.90 -4.16
CA PHE A 12 10.24 3.47 -5.35
C PHE A 12 10.44 4.60 -6.34
N LEU A 13 9.36 5.31 -6.70
CA LEU A 13 9.42 6.38 -7.71
C LEU A 13 10.24 7.58 -7.24
N LYS A 14 10.27 7.86 -5.94
CA LYS A 14 11.01 8.97 -5.35
C LYS A 14 12.44 8.59 -4.93
N GLY A 15 12.83 7.32 -5.06
CA GLY A 15 14.15 6.85 -4.67
C GLY A 15 14.39 6.88 -3.16
N GLU A 16 13.37 6.64 -2.36
CA GLU A 16 13.45 6.65 -0.89
C GLU A 16 14.02 5.33 -0.34
N THR A 17 14.10 5.19 0.98
CA THR A 17 14.77 4.08 1.68
C THR A 17 14.30 2.70 1.23
N ALA A 18 12.99 2.49 1.03
CA ALA A 18 12.44 1.21 0.61
C ALA A 18 12.57 0.93 -0.90
N ALA A 19 13.09 1.86 -1.70
CA ALA A 19 13.13 1.71 -3.15
C ALA A 19 13.79 0.42 -3.63
N PRO A 20 14.96 -0.03 -3.09
CA PRO A 20 15.56 -1.31 -3.52
C PRO A 20 14.68 -2.52 -3.21
N GLU A 21 13.99 -2.53 -2.06
CA GLU A 21 13.07 -3.61 -1.69
C GLU A 21 11.87 -3.66 -2.63
N VAL A 22 11.27 -2.51 -2.92
CA VAL A 22 10.12 -2.42 -3.83
C VAL A 22 10.53 -2.80 -5.25
N ARG A 23 11.72 -2.38 -5.71
CA ARG A 23 12.27 -2.82 -7.00
C ARG A 23 12.32 -4.34 -7.08
N SER A 24 12.82 -5.01 -6.05
CA SER A 24 12.89 -6.47 -6.01
C SER A 24 11.51 -7.12 -6.12
N LEU A 25 10.48 -6.52 -5.53
CA LEU A 25 9.11 -6.99 -5.65
C LEU A 25 8.56 -6.80 -7.05
N LEU A 26 8.80 -5.64 -7.65
CA LEU A 26 8.33 -5.31 -9.02
C LEU A 26 9.01 -6.18 -10.08
N GLU A 27 10.28 -6.47 -9.93
CA GLU A 27 11.07 -7.30 -10.85
C GLU A 27 10.95 -8.80 -10.57
N GLY A 28 10.35 -9.18 -9.45
CA GLY A 28 10.21 -10.56 -9.02
C GLY A 28 9.12 -11.32 -9.78
N PRO A 29 8.99 -12.64 -9.52
CA PRO A 29 8.05 -13.49 -10.24
C PRO A 29 6.59 -13.31 -9.80
N GLU A 30 6.34 -12.76 -8.62
CA GLU A 30 4.98 -12.56 -8.13
C GLU A 30 4.36 -11.31 -8.76
N PRO A 31 3.12 -11.39 -9.28
CA PRO A 31 2.40 -10.21 -9.76
C PRO A 31 2.23 -9.18 -8.64
N THR A 32 2.39 -7.92 -8.98
CA THR A 32 2.15 -6.79 -8.08
C THR A 32 0.95 -5.98 -8.56
N ALA A 33 0.23 -5.35 -7.64
CA ALA A 33 -0.92 -4.53 -7.96
C ALA A 33 -1.12 -3.42 -6.93
N LEU A 34 -1.76 -2.33 -7.37
CA LEU A 34 -2.36 -1.32 -6.50
C LEU A 34 -3.87 -1.55 -6.44
N THR A 35 -4.52 -1.08 -5.39
CA THR A 35 -5.98 -0.90 -5.42
C THR A 35 -6.34 0.36 -6.23
N VAL A 36 -7.60 0.49 -6.64
CA VAL A 36 -8.08 1.73 -7.30
C VAL A 36 -7.86 2.96 -6.41
N VAL A 37 -7.98 2.82 -5.10
CA VAL A 37 -7.72 3.91 -4.14
C VAL A 37 -6.22 4.19 -4.06
N GLY A 38 -5.39 3.17 -4.02
CA GLY A 38 -3.93 3.31 -4.04
C GLY A 38 -3.43 4.00 -5.29
N LEU A 39 -3.99 3.66 -6.45
CA LEU A 39 -3.68 4.35 -7.71
C LEU A 39 -4.00 5.84 -7.62
N ALA A 40 -5.19 6.18 -7.11
CA ALA A 40 -5.60 7.58 -6.94
C ALA A 40 -4.66 8.33 -5.99
N GLU A 41 -4.25 7.72 -4.88
CA GLU A 41 -3.30 8.32 -3.94
C GLU A 41 -1.93 8.57 -4.56
N VAL A 42 -1.41 7.61 -5.32
CA VAL A 42 -0.10 7.75 -5.98
C VAL A 42 -0.13 8.90 -6.98
N LEU A 43 -1.15 8.95 -7.82
CA LEU A 43 -1.30 10.02 -8.81
C LEU A 43 -1.46 11.38 -8.13
N ASP A 44 -2.33 11.49 -7.13
CA ASP A 44 -2.50 12.74 -6.38
C ASP A 44 -1.18 13.23 -5.79
N HIS A 45 -0.43 12.36 -5.15
CA HIS A 45 0.86 12.70 -4.52
C HIS A 45 1.90 13.14 -5.56
N LEU A 46 2.04 12.39 -6.65
CA LEU A 46 3.02 12.71 -7.70
C LEU A 46 2.72 14.06 -8.35
N ILE A 47 1.46 14.34 -8.64
CA ILE A 47 1.05 15.55 -9.33
C ILE A 47 1.05 16.75 -8.38
N ARG A 48 0.35 16.63 -7.26
CA ARG A 48 0.10 17.75 -6.34
C ARG A 48 1.27 18.06 -5.41
N ILE A 49 1.94 17.05 -4.90
CA ILE A 49 3.03 17.23 -3.91
C ILE A 49 4.40 17.26 -4.60
N VAL A 50 4.69 16.29 -5.45
CA VAL A 50 6.00 16.20 -6.12
C VAL A 50 6.07 17.17 -7.31
N GLY A 51 4.95 17.47 -7.96
CA GLY A 51 4.88 18.39 -9.10
C GLY A 51 5.18 17.72 -10.45
N VAL A 52 4.99 16.40 -10.54
CA VAL A 52 5.14 15.66 -11.78
C VAL A 52 3.97 15.99 -12.71
N ASP A 53 4.24 16.15 -14.00
CA ASP A 53 3.18 16.33 -15.01
C ASP A 53 2.25 15.11 -15.05
N GLU A 54 0.96 15.33 -15.32
CA GLU A 54 -0.06 14.27 -15.31
C GLU A 54 0.27 13.12 -16.27
N GLU A 55 0.74 13.44 -17.47
CA GLU A 55 1.10 12.43 -18.47
C GLU A 55 2.33 11.63 -18.03
N ASP A 56 3.33 12.29 -17.45
CA ASP A 56 4.54 11.64 -16.94
C ASP A 56 4.23 10.75 -15.75
N ALA A 57 3.37 11.19 -14.85
CA ALA A 57 2.93 10.38 -13.71
C ALA A 57 2.23 9.10 -14.16
N SER A 58 1.32 9.22 -15.13
CA SER A 58 0.63 8.07 -15.72
C SER A 58 1.59 7.13 -16.43
N LEU A 59 2.57 7.68 -17.15
CA LEU A 59 3.60 6.89 -17.84
C LEU A 59 4.46 6.11 -16.85
N ASP A 60 4.86 6.72 -15.76
CA ASP A 60 5.62 6.06 -14.71
C ASP A 60 4.89 4.82 -14.18
N LEU A 61 3.59 4.95 -13.92
CA LEU A 61 2.78 3.82 -13.45
C LEU A 61 2.56 2.77 -14.54
N ALA A 62 2.40 3.19 -15.79
CA ALA A 62 2.28 2.25 -16.92
C ALA A 62 3.55 1.42 -17.10
N GLN A 63 4.72 2.00 -16.94
CA GLN A 63 6.01 1.31 -17.02
C GLN A 63 6.18 0.26 -15.91
N LEU A 64 5.51 0.44 -14.78
CA LEU A 64 5.50 -0.52 -13.67
C LEU A 64 4.35 -1.53 -13.78
N ASP A 65 3.56 -1.47 -14.83
CA ASP A 65 2.36 -2.30 -15.03
C ASP A 65 1.33 -2.13 -13.89
N LEU A 66 1.16 -0.90 -13.41
CA LEU A 66 0.29 -0.59 -12.28
C LEU A 66 -0.97 0.22 -12.66
N LEU A 67 -1.27 0.37 -13.96
CA LEU A 67 -2.47 1.07 -14.43
C LEU A 67 -3.72 0.18 -14.53
N ASP A 68 -3.61 -1.09 -14.17
CA ASP A 68 -4.76 -2.01 -14.06
C ASP A 68 -4.98 -2.37 -12.59
N PRO A 69 -5.59 -1.47 -11.80
CA PRO A 69 -5.68 -1.63 -10.37
C PRO A 69 -6.73 -2.66 -9.95
N VAL A 70 -6.56 -3.19 -8.74
CA VAL A 70 -7.56 -4.05 -8.10
C VAL A 70 -8.81 -3.23 -7.80
N PRO A 71 -9.99 -3.61 -8.32
CA PRO A 71 -11.22 -2.88 -8.07
C PRO A 71 -11.66 -2.97 -6.62
N VAL A 72 -12.35 -1.94 -6.15
CA VAL A 72 -12.98 -1.91 -4.83
C VAL A 72 -14.49 -1.79 -5.04
N ASP A 73 -15.20 -2.88 -4.87
CA ASP A 73 -16.66 -2.89 -4.93
C ASP A 73 -17.30 -2.51 -3.58
N GLY A 74 -18.62 -2.48 -3.54
CA GLY A 74 -19.35 -2.12 -2.32
C GLY A 74 -19.05 -3.05 -1.14
N ARG A 75 -18.84 -4.34 -1.41
CA ARG A 75 -18.52 -5.34 -0.38
C ARG A 75 -17.13 -5.09 0.22
N ALA A 76 -16.15 -4.86 -0.63
CA ALA A 76 -14.78 -4.56 -0.21
C ALA A 76 -14.72 -3.22 0.54
N ALA A 77 -15.42 -2.21 0.06
CA ALA A 77 -15.51 -0.91 0.72
C ALA A 77 -16.13 -1.02 2.12
N ALA A 78 -17.22 -1.79 2.26
CA ALA A 78 -17.85 -2.02 3.55
C ALA A 78 -16.93 -2.77 4.51
N ALA A 79 -16.19 -3.76 4.03
CA ALA A 79 -15.22 -4.51 4.84
C ALA A 79 -14.10 -3.57 5.34
N ALA A 80 -13.56 -2.72 4.48
CA ALA A 80 -12.53 -1.74 4.85
C ALA A 80 -13.03 -0.74 5.90
N GLY A 81 -14.26 -0.26 5.75
CA GLY A 81 -14.88 0.64 6.72
C GLY A 81 -15.04 -0.01 8.11
N ARG A 82 -15.52 -1.27 8.15
CA ARG A 82 -15.63 -2.03 9.40
C ARG A 82 -14.27 -2.32 10.02
N LEU A 83 -13.27 -2.64 9.22
CA LEU A 83 -11.90 -2.87 9.69
C LEU A 83 -11.35 -1.63 10.39
N ARG A 84 -11.48 -0.48 9.74
CA ARG A 84 -11.03 0.78 10.34
C ARG A 84 -11.81 1.12 11.61
N ALA A 85 -13.11 0.95 11.60
CA ALA A 85 -13.95 1.21 12.78
C ALA A 85 -13.52 0.36 13.99
N ARG A 86 -13.08 -0.87 13.76
CA ARG A 86 -12.60 -1.77 14.81
C ARG A 86 -11.28 -1.34 15.43
N TRP A 87 -10.34 -0.86 14.60
CA TRP A 87 -8.94 -0.68 15.00
C TRP A 87 -8.51 0.77 15.15
N TYR A 88 -9.21 1.72 14.52
CA TYR A 88 -8.77 3.10 14.52
C TYR A 88 -8.70 3.70 15.92
N HIS A 89 -7.56 4.32 16.21
CA HIS A 89 -7.41 5.19 17.37
C HIS A 89 -6.43 6.30 16.97
N ARG A 90 -6.80 7.54 17.25
CA ARG A 90 -6.08 8.72 16.72
C ARG A 90 -4.60 8.75 17.09
N THR A 91 -4.17 8.12 18.20
CA THR A 91 -2.77 8.09 18.63
C THR A 91 -2.15 6.69 18.62
N ARG A 92 -2.91 5.64 18.96
CA ARG A 92 -2.39 4.27 19.07
C ARG A 92 -2.45 3.50 17.77
N CYS A 93 -3.41 3.80 16.91
CA CYS A 93 -3.57 3.14 15.63
C CYS A 93 -4.25 4.09 14.63
N ALA A 94 -3.49 5.02 14.09
CA ALA A 94 -4.00 6.05 13.17
C ALA A 94 -4.06 5.53 11.72
N VAL A 95 -4.53 4.30 11.53
CA VAL A 95 -4.65 3.68 10.23
C VAL A 95 -5.63 4.46 9.33
N ARG A 96 -5.22 4.70 8.10
CA ARG A 96 -6.04 5.43 7.12
C ARG A 96 -7.05 4.51 6.47
N LEU A 97 -8.13 5.09 5.92
CA LEU A 97 -9.16 4.31 5.22
C LEU A 97 -8.58 3.61 3.98
N ALA A 98 -7.75 4.30 3.23
CA ALA A 98 -7.08 3.73 2.05
C ALA A 98 -6.19 2.51 2.41
N ASP A 99 -5.54 2.54 3.56
CA ASP A 99 -4.74 1.43 4.07
C ASP A 99 -5.62 0.22 4.39
N CYS A 100 -6.78 0.46 4.96
CA CYS A 100 -7.76 -0.60 5.24
C CYS A 100 -8.32 -1.20 3.94
N VAL A 101 -8.51 -0.39 2.90
CA VAL A 101 -8.88 -0.89 1.56
C VAL A 101 -7.80 -1.81 1.01
N ALA A 102 -6.53 -1.44 1.11
CA ALA A 102 -5.42 -2.28 0.67
C ALA A 102 -5.34 -3.59 1.46
N ALA A 103 -5.53 -3.54 2.77
CA ALA A 103 -5.54 -4.72 3.63
C ALA A 103 -6.67 -5.70 3.25
N GLU A 104 -7.88 -5.19 3.05
CA GLU A 104 -9.01 -6.05 2.65
C GLU A 104 -8.85 -6.60 1.23
N ALA A 105 -8.26 -5.83 0.31
CA ALA A 105 -7.93 -6.33 -1.03
C ALA A 105 -6.93 -7.49 -0.94
N ALA A 106 -5.90 -7.36 -0.13
CA ALA A 106 -4.92 -8.43 0.09
C ALA A 106 -5.57 -9.68 0.68
N ARG A 107 -6.47 -9.51 1.66
CA ARG A 107 -7.21 -10.62 2.25
C ARG A 107 -8.03 -11.40 1.21
N VAL A 108 -8.82 -10.69 0.41
CA VAL A 108 -9.69 -11.30 -0.62
C VAL A 108 -8.89 -12.02 -1.69
N LEU A 109 -7.74 -11.45 -2.09
CA LEU A 109 -6.87 -12.02 -3.11
C LEU A 109 -5.92 -13.09 -2.56
N GLU A 110 -5.96 -13.36 -1.26
CA GLU A 110 -4.97 -14.23 -0.60
C GLU A 110 -3.53 -13.80 -0.93
N ALA A 111 -3.34 -12.47 -0.99
CA ALA A 111 -2.07 -11.84 -1.34
C ALA A 111 -1.38 -11.31 -0.08
N ARG A 112 -0.09 -10.99 -0.21
CA ARG A 112 0.65 -10.25 0.83
C ARG A 112 0.51 -8.75 0.57
N LEU A 113 0.39 -7.97 1.64
CA LEU A 113 0.39 -6.52 1.56
C LEU A 113 1.79 -5.99 1.85
N ALA A 114 2.38 -5.27 0.91
CA ALA A 114 3.68 -4.62 1.09
C ALA A 114 3.48 -3.21 1.63
N THR A 115 3.95 -2.97 2.83
CA THR A 115 3.84 -1.68 3.52
C THR A 115 4.93 -1.52 4.57
N ALA A 116 5.25 -0.27 4.90
CA ALA A 116 6.11 0.07 6.04
C ALA A 116 5.33 0.77 7.17
N ASP A 117 4.04 1.05 6.98
CA ASP A 117 3.24 1.77 7.98
C ASP A 117 3.03 0.90 9.22
N PRO A 118 3.53 1.34 10.40
CA PRO A 118 3.43 0.52 11.62
C PRO A 118 1.99 0.32 12.08
N HIS A 119 1.10 1.27 11.88
CA HIS A 119 -0.30 1.13 12.25
C HIS A 119 -1.02 0.12 11.37
N LEU A 120 -0.76 0.16 10.07
CA LEU A 120 -1.32 -0.82 9.13
C LEU A 120 -0.75 -2.22 9.40
N LEU A 121 0.54 -2.33 9.70
CA LEU A 121 1.16 -3.61 10.06
C LEU A 121 0.60 -4.18 11.36
N ASP A 122 0.31 -3.34 12.37
CA ASP A 122 -0.38 -3.77 13.59
C ASP A 122 -1.76 -4.37 13.28
N VAL A 123 -2.53 -3.71 12.43
CA VAL A 123 -3.87 -4.19 12.01
C VAL A 123 -3.75 -5.51 11.25
N CYS A 124 -2.87 -5.59 10.27
CA CYS A 124 -2.67 -6.81 9.49
C CYS A 124 -2.25 -7.98 10.37
N HIS A 125 -1.36 -7.74 11.33
CA HIS A 125 -0.94 -8.78 12.29
C HIS A 125 -2.12 -9.28 13.13
N ALA A 126 -2.92 -8.36 13.68
CA ALA A 126 -4.08 -8.70 14.49
C ALA A 126 -5.16 -9.45 13.68
N GLU A 127 -5.30 -9.15 12.41
CA GLU A 127 -6.31 -9.71 11.50
C GLU A 127 -5.79 -10.92 10.70
N ALA A 128 -4.58 -11.37 10.96
CA ALA A 128 -3.92 -12.49 10.25
C ALA A 128 -3.84 -12.28 8.72
N ILE A 129 -3.64 -11.04 8.29
CA ILE A 129 -3.37 -10.69 6.89
C ILE A 129 -1.86 -10.77 6.68
N GLU A 130 -1.43 -11.53 5.68
CA GLU A 130 -0.02 -11.67 5.37
C GLU A 130 0.57 -10.35 4.85
N THR A 131 1.78 -10.05 5.28
CA THR A 131 2.47 -8.82 4.90
C THR A 131 3.89 -9.07 4.42
N HIS A 132 4.35 -8.19 3.54
CA HIS A 132 5.76 -7.98 3.25
C HIS A 132 6.17 -6.66 3.92
N ARG A 133 6.99 -6.75 4.95
CA ARG A 133 7.38 -5.59 5.77
C ARG A 133 8.49 -4.82 5.09
N LEU A 134 8.19 -3.59 4.69
CA LEU A 134 9.15 -2.70 4.06
C LEU A 134 9.89 -1.90 5.13
N THR A 135 11.10 -1.45 4.80
CA THR A 135 11.85 -0.52 5.63
C THR A 135 11.20 0.87 5.57
N ALA A 136 10.92 1.44 6.72
CA ALA A 136 10.39 2.80 6.83
C ALA A 136 11.46 3.84 6.47
N SER A 137 11.04 5.09 6.26
CA SER A 137 11.92 6.19 5.87
C SER A 137 13.02 6.49 6.90
N ASP A 138 12.78 6.17 8.17
CA ASP A 138 13.77 6.30 9.25
C ASP A 138 14.72 5.09 9.37
N GLY A 139 14.61 4.10 8.48
CA GLY A 139 15.43 2.89 8.46
C GLY A 139 14.93 1.76 9.35
N THR A 140 13.81 1.93 10.04
CA THR A 140 13.24 0.88 10.91
C THR A 140 12.40 -0.11 10.12
N VAL A 141 12.36 -1.36 10.59
CA VAL A 141 11.45 -2.40 10.10
C VAL A 141 10.53 -2.80 11.25
N TRP A 142 9.24 -2.75 11.01
CA TRP A 142 8.23 -3.08 12.01
C TRP A 142 8.40 -4.51 12.53
N GLN A 143 8.21 -4.69 13.84
CA GLN A 143 8.18 -5.99 14.51
C GLN A 143 6.89 -6.11 15.31
N PRO A 144 6.29 -7.31 15.38
CA PRO A 144 5.12 -7.52 16.22
C PRO A 144 5.45 -7.26 17.69
N ARG A 145 4.54 -6.59 18.38
CA ARG A 145 4.66 -6.38 19.83
C ARG A 145 4.30 -7.67 20.56
N LEU A 146 5.11 -8.01 21.50
CA LEU A 146 4.87 -9.16 22.36
C LEU A 146 3.75 -8.87 23.37
#